data_865e922483a46c404dd483d6667faa0a
#
_entry.id   865e922483a46c404dd483d6667faa0a
#
_cell.length_a   1.000
_cell.length_b   1.000
_cell.length_c   1.000
_cell.angle_alpha   90.00
_cell.angle_beta   90.00
_cell.angle_gamma   90.00
#
_symmetry.space_group_name_H-M   'P 1'
#
loop_
_entity.id
_entity.type
_entity.pdbx_description
1 polymer ?
#
loop_
_entity_poly.entity_id
_entity_poly.type
_entity_poly.pdbx_seq_one_letter_code
_entity_poly.pdbx_strand_id
1 'polypeptide(L)'
;TLFIGIGAVGGAAMMLLDPSGKTMGMDGMLPYFQVLPFAEVVFQDLAFSGIALFIVNGLTNLAAAGLLLARKKAGVVLGGIFGVTLMLWICIQFYIFPPNFMSTIYFIFGFCQAATGYAAWVFRRQESFTVNMADYPHIGSDPTRLVVYFSRMGYGKKLACEEAERTG
;
A
#
# COMPACT_ATOMS: atom_id res chain seq x y z
N THR A 1 5.72 6.90 -5.45
CA THR A 1 4.88 6.50 -6.60
C THR A 1 5.52 6.85 -7.94
N LEU A 2 5.76 8.13 -8.28
CA LEU A 2 6.24 8.54 -9.62
C LEU A 2 7.56 7.86 -10.00
N PHE A 3 8.55 7.88 -9.13
CA PHE A 3 9.85 7.24 -9.36
C PHE A 3 9.70 5.74 -9.63
N ILE A 4 8.88 5.04 -8.84
CA ILE A 4 8.62 3.61 -9.00
C ILE A 4 7.91 3.35 -10.33
N GLY A 5 6.90 4.16 -10.66
CA GLY A 5 6.15 4.00 -11.90
C GLY A 5 7.02 4.18 -13.15
N ILE A 6 7.85 5.22 -13.18
CA ILE A 6 8.78 5.47 -14.31
C ILE A 6 9.83 4.36 -14.39
N GLY A 7 10.41 3.95 -13.26
CA GLY A 7 11.40 2.87 -13.23
C GLY A 7 10.82 1.54 -13.71
N ALA A 8 9.58 1.22 -13.29
CA ALA A 8 8.88 0.01 -13.72
C ALA A 8 8.55 0.02 -15.23
N VAL A 9 8.12 1.18 -15.76
CA VAL A 9 7.88 1.33 -17.21
C VAL A 9 9.18 1.19 -18.00
N GLY A 10 10.26 1.82 -17.53
CA GLY A 10 11.58 1.70 -18.17
C GLY A 10 12.10 0.26 -18.17
N GLY A 11 12.05 -0.42 -17.02
CA GLY A 11 12.44 -1.82 -16.91
C GLY A 11 11.58 -2.75 -17.77
N ALA A 12 10.27 -2.54 -17.77
CA ALA A 12 9.34 -3.28 -18.62
C ALA A 12 9.63 -3.08 -20.12
N ALA A 13 9.87 -1.83 -20.54
CA ALA A 13 10.21 -1.52 -21.91
C ALA A 13 11.49 -2.25 -22.36
N MET A 14 12.52 -2.27 -21.53
CA MET A 14 13.76 -2.99 -21.83
C MET A 14 13.53 -4.50 -21.94
N MET A 15 12.73 -5.09 -21.05
CA MET A 15 12.37 -6.52 -21.09
C MET A 15 11.55 -6.87 -22.34
N LEU A 16 10.72 -5.96 -22.84
CA LEU A 16 9.89 -6.17 -24.03
C LEU A 16 10.68 -5.94 -25.33
N LEU A 17 11.65 -5.03 -25.33
CA LEU A 17 12.52 -4.77 -26.47
C LEU A 17 13.54 -5.91 -26.69
N ASP A 18 14.04 -6.48 -25.60
CA ASP A 18 14.91 -7.65 -25.64
C ASP A 18 14.45 -8.70 -24.61
N PRO A 19 13.48 -9.55 -24.98
CA PRO A 19 12.99 -10.60 -24.10
C PRO A 19 14.05 -11.64 -23.70
N SER A 20 15.15 -11.76 -24.45
CA SER A 20 16.26 -12.64 -24.09
C SER A 20 17.03 -12.15 -22.86
N GLY A 21 16.90 -10.87 -22.51
CA GLY A 21 17.57 -10.23 -21.39
C GLY A 21 19.08 -9.98 -21.59
N LYS A 22 19.64 -10.30 -22.74
CA LYS A 22 21.09 -10.16 -23.03
C LYS A 22 21.54 -8.70 -22.92
N THR A 23 20.77 -7.77 -23.48
CA THR A 23 21.09 -6.33 -23.44
C THR A 23 21.14 -5.78 -22.02
N MET A 24 20.39 -6.39 -21.09
CA MET A 24 20.34 -6.02 -19.69
C MET A 24 21.29 -6.87 -18.81
N GLY A 25 21.96 -7.86 -19.37
CA GLY A 25 22.73 -8.85 -18.60
C GLY A 25 21.86 -9.71 -17.67
N MET A 26 20.61 -9.93 -18.04
CA MET A 26 19.61 -10.69 -17.26
C MET A 26 19.35 -12.09 -17.84
N ASP A 27 20.01 -12.47 -18.91
CA ASP A 27 19.87 -13.80 -19.56
C ASP A 27 20.18 -14.94 -18.59
N GLY A 28 21.16 -14.77 -17.71
CA GLY A 28 21.46 -15.71 -16.63
C GLY A 28 20.40 -15.83 -15.53
N MET A 29 19.37 -14.99 -15.54
CA MET A 29 18.28 -15.03 -14.54
C MET A 29 17.11 -15.92 -14.96
N LEU A 30 16.97 -16.25 -16.25
CA LEU A 30 15.86 -17.07 -16.76
C LEU A 30 15.73 -18.45 -16.07
N PRO A 31 16.81 -19.18 -15.75
CA PRO A 31 16.69 -20.46 -15.06
C PRO A 31 16.05 -20.36 -13.66
N TYR A 32 16.21 -19.23 -12.97
CA TYR A 32 15.63 -19.05 -11.64
C TYR A 32 14.09 -19.00 -11.67
N PHE A 33 13.48 -18.55 -12.77
CA PHE A 33 12.02 -18.52 -12.91
C PHE A 33 11.40 -19.91 -12.95
N GLN A 34 12.19 -20.96 -13.20
CA GLN A 34 11.69 -22.34 -13.29
C GLN A 34 11.15 -22.89 -11.97
N VAL A 35 11.33 -22.19 -10.85
CA VAL A 35 10.68 -22.52 -9.56
C VAL A 35 9.21 -22.13 -9.52
N LEU A 36 8.74 -21.34 -10.48
CA LEU A 36 7.36 -20.88 -10.53
C LEU A 36 6.46 -21.90 -11.23
N PRO A 37 5.16 -21.99 -10.87
CA PRO A 37 4.21 -22.82 -11.56
C PRO A 37 4.04 -22.32 -13.01
N PHE A 38 3.90 -23.24 -13.95
CA PHE A 38 3.78 -22.95 -15.38
C PHE A 38 4.99 -22.25 -16.03
N ALA A 39 6.16 -22.30 -15.39
CA ALA A 39 7.36 -21.62 -15.84
C ALA A 39 7.77 -22.06 -17.26
N GLU A 40 7.65 -23.33 -17.60
CA GLU A 40 7.95 -23.88 -18.91
C GLU A 40 7.16 -23.24 -20.07
N VAL A 41 6.01 -22.60 -19.76
CA VAL A 41 5.16 -21.96 -20.77
C VAL A 41 5.27 -20.43 -20.71
N VAL A 42 5.36 -19.88 -19.51
CA VAL A 42 5.19 -18.45 -19.26
C VAL A 42 6.52 -17.71 -19.14
N PHE A 43 7.55 -18.36 -18.61
CA PHE A 43 8.84 -17.76 -18.31
C PHE A 43 9.99 -18.33 -19.16
N GLN A 44 9.74 -18.54 -20.45
CA GLN A 44 10.80 -18.91 -21.40
C GLN A 44 11.70 -17.72 -21.77
N ASP A 45 11.14 -16.53 -21.61
CA ASP A 45 11.82 -15.25 -21.80
C ASP A 45 11.30 -14.20 -20.79
N LEU A 46 11.76 -12.96 -20.90
CA LEU A 46 11.38 -11.87 -20.00
C LEU A 46 10.12 -11.12 -20.45
N ALA A 47 9.47 -11.48 -21.55
CA ALA A 47 8.32 -10.74 -22.08
C ALA A 47 7.15 -10.72 -21.08
N PHE A 48 6.79 -11.88 -20.52
CA PHE A 48 5.73 -11.94 -19.52
C PHE A 48 6.06 -11.12 -18.25
N SER A 49 7.31 -11.24 -17.77
CA SER A 49 7.78 -10.45 -16.62
C SER A 49 7.73 -8.95 -16.90
N GLY A 50 8.08 -8.53 -18.12
CA GLY A 50 7.97 -7.15 -18.57
C GLY A 50 6.53 -6.64 -18.58
N ILE A 51 5.59 -7.42 -19.15
CA ILE A 51 4.15 -7.08 -19.15
C ILE A 51 3.63 -6.98 -17.70
N ALA A 52 3.94 -7.96 -16.87
CA ALA A 52 3.51 -7.98 -15.47
C ALA A 52 4.08 -6.77 -14.69
N LEU A 53 5.36 -6.44 -14.85
CA LEU A 53 5.99 -5.28 -14.26
C LEU A 53 5.34 -3.98 -14.72
N PHE A 54 5.05 -3.84 -16.01
CA PHE A 54 4.37 -2.69 -16.58
C PHE A 54 2.99 -2.46 -15.96
N ILE A 55 2.17 -3.52 -15.91
CA ILE A 55 0.80 -3.41 -15.39
C ILE A 55 0.81 -3.21 -13.88
N VAL A 56 1.50 -4.08 -13.14
CA VAL A 56 1.40 -4.15 -11.67
C VAL A 56 2.12 -3.00 -10.99
N ASN A 57 3.30 -2.60 -11.46
CA ASN A 57 4.09 -1.55 -10.84
C ASN A 57 4.18 -0.27 -11.67
N GLY A 58 4.13 -0.34 -12.99
CA GLY A 58 4.20 0.80 -13.89
C GLY A 58 2.90 1.61 -13.88
N LEU A 59 1.87 1.08 -14.50
CA LEU A 59 0.58 1.77 -14.69
C LEU A 59 -0.08 2.15 -13.36
N THR A 60 -0.06 1.26 -12.38
CA THR A 60 -0.68 1.50 -11.07
C THR A 60 -0.03 2.67 -10.34
N ASN A 61 1.31 2.70 -10.28
CA ASN A 61 2.03 3.78 -9.62
C ASN A 61 1.93 5.10 -10.39
N LEU A 62 1.93 5.08 -11.72
CA LEU A 62 1.71 6.29 -12.52
C LEU A 62 0.28 6.83 -12.35
N ALA A 63 -0.74 5.97 -12.32
CA ALA A 63 -2.11 6.36 -12.04
C ALA A 63 -2.25 6.98 -10.64
N ALA A 64 -1.65 6.37 -9.62
CA ALA A 64 -1.62 6.95 -8.28
C ALA A 64 -0.90 8.31 -8.24
N ALA A 65 0.22 8.44 -8.95
CA ALA A 65 0.94 9.72 -9.06
C ALA A 65 0.08 10.79 -9.75
N GLY A 66 -0.61 10.46 -10.84
CA GLY A 66 -1.54 11.36 -11.51
C GLY A 66 -2.67 11.83 -10.59
N LEU A 67 -3.26 10.91 -9.82
CA LEU A 67 -4.29 11.26 -8.83
C LEU A 67 -3.75 12.14 -7.69
N LEU A 68 -2.50 11.92 -7.25
CA LEU A 68 -1.85 12.76 -6.25
C LEU A 68 -1.60 14.17 -6.80
N LEU A 69 -1.10 14.30 -8.02
CA LEU A 69 -0.91 15.60 -8.70
C LEU A 69 -2.25 16.33 -8.89
N ALA A 70 -3.31 15.58 -9.20
CA ALA A 70 -4.66 16.11 -9.29
C ALA A 70 -5.31 16.36 -7.90
N ARG A 71 -4.57 16.22 -6.81
CA ARG A 71 -5.03 16.39 -5.41
C ARG A 71 -6.26 15.55 -5.03
N LYS A 72 -6.46 14.40 -5.68
CA LYS A 72 -7.56 13.49 -5.36
C LYS A 72 -7.24 12.65 -4.12
N LYS A 73 -8.23 12.50 -3.21
CA LYS A 73 -8.09 11.67 -1.99
C LYS A 73 -7.72 10.22 -2.32
N ALA A 74 -8.26 9.69 -3.42
CA ALA A 74 -7.96 8.34 -3.90
C ALA A 74 -6.46 8.12 -4.18
N GLY A 75 -5.73 9.15 -4.63
CA GLY A 75 -4.30 9.02 -4.90
C GLY A 75 -3.47 8.64 -3.66
N VAL A 76 -3.85 9.12 -2.47
CA VAL A 76 -3.17 8.78 -1.22
C VAL A 76 -3.39 7.31 -0.86
N VAL A 77 -4.64 6.86 -0.93
CA VAL A 77 -5.02 5.48 -0.59
C VAL A 77 -4.40 4.50 -1.59
N LEU A 78 -4.56 4.76 -2.88
CA LEU A 78 -4.01 3.90 -3.94
C LEU A 78 -2.48 3.91 -3.91
N GLY A 79 -1.84 5.05 -3.66
CA GLY A 79 -0.40 5.12 -3.48
C GLY A 79 0.09 4.21 -2.35
N GLY A 80 -0.59 4.22 -1.20
CA GLY A 80 -0.28 3.32 -0.09
C GLY A 80 -0.47 1.83 -0.45
N ILE A 81 -1.58 1.49 -1.08
CA ILE A 81 -1.87 0.11 -1.54
C ILE A 81 -0.79 -0.36 -2.53
N PHE A 82 -0.40 0.47 -3.49
CA PHE A 82 0.62 0.09 -4.48
C PHE A 82 2.03 0.01 -3.88
N GLY A 83 2.29 0.67 -2.75
CA GLY A 83 3.48 0.41 -1.95
C GLY A 83 3.50 -1.02 -1.39
N VAL A 84 2.37 -1.50 -0.86
CA VAL A 84 2.22 -2.90 -0.41
C VAL A 84 2.35 -3.86 -1.60
N THR A 85 1.74 -3.55 -2.73
CA THR A 85 1.85 -4.38 -3.95
C THR A 85 3.32 -4.51 -4.41
N LEU A 86 4.08 -3.41 -4.36
CA LEU A 86 5.51 -3.44 -4.68
C LEU A 86 6.29 -4.33 -3.70
N MET A 87 6.02 -4.24 -2.40
CA MET A 87 6.66 -5.12 -1.41
C MET A 87 6.37 -6.59 -1.70
N LEU A 88 5.12 -6.94 -2.00
CA LEU A 88 4.73 -8.31 -2.36
C LEU A 88 5.44 -8.77 -3.65
N TRP A 89 5.53 -7.90 -4.66
CA TRP A 89 6.30 -8.17 -5.86
C TRP A 89 7.76 -8.50 -5.56
N ILE A 90 8.39 -7.72 -4.69
CA ILE A 90 9.79 -7.96 -4.29
C ILE A 90 9.92 -9.23 -3.43
N CYS A 91 8.94 -9.56 -2.59
CA CYS A 91 8.94 -10.84 -1.87
C CYS A 91 8.95 -12.03 -2.84
N ILE A 92 8.17 -11.96 -3.93
CA ILE A 92 8.21 -12.97 -5.00
C ILE A 92 9.60 -13.00 -5.65
N GLN A 93 10.20 -11.85 -5.91
CA GLN A 93 11.56 -11.79 -6.44
C GLN A 93 12.59 -12.42 -5.48
N PHE A 94 12.49 -12.21 -4.18
CA PHE A 94 13.37 -12.86 -3.19
C PHE A 94 13.17 -14.38 -3.10
N TYR A 95 11.99 -14.88 -3.46
CA TYR A 95 11.75 -16.31 -3.58
C TYR A 95 12.39 -16.91 -4.84
N ILE A 96 12.36 -16.15 -5.95
CA ILE A 96 12.88 -16.60 -7.26
C ILE A 96 14.41 -16.42 -7.31
N PHE A 97 14.93 -15.29 -6.88
CA PHE A 97 16.33 -14.88 -7.03
C PHE A 97 17.05 -14.77 -5.69
N PRO A 98 18.36 -14.97 -5.66
CA PRO A 98 19.14 -14.59 -4.51
C PRO A 98 18.91 -13.12 -4.11
N PRO A 99 18.89 -12.81 -2.81
CA PRO A 99 18.75 -11.43 -2.34
C PRO A 99 19.81 -10.53 -2.99
N ASN A 100 19.36 -9.42 -3.56
CA ASN A 100 20.21 -8.46 -4.25
C ASN A 100 19.90 -7.04 -3.82
N PHE A 101 20.86 -6.15 -4.02
CA PHE A 101 20.79 -4.76 -3.60
C PHE A 101 19.59 -4.01 -4.21
N MET A 102 19.33 -4.20 -5.50
CA MET A 102 18.23 -3.50 -6.18
C MET A 102 16.87 -3.89 -5.63
N SER A 103 16.62 -5.20 -5.49
CA SER A 103 15.35 -5.68 -4.91
C SER A 103 15.18 -5.19 -3.46
N THR A 104 16.25 -5.17 -2.67
CA THR A 104 16.21 -4.65 -1.30
C THR A 104 15.82 -3.18 -1.26
N ILE A 105 16.41 -2.34 -2.13
CA ILE A 105 16.07 -0.91 -2.20
C ILE A 105 14.60 -0.73 -2.62
N TYR A 106 14.12 -1.46 -3.63
CA TYR A 106 12.73 -1.34 -4.05
C TYR A 106 11.75 -1.83 -2.99
N PHE A 107 12.12 -2.84 -2.19
CA PHE A 107 11.34 -3.23 -1.02
C PHE A 107 11.21 -2.09 -0.01
N ILE A 108 12.32 -1.41 0.30
CA ILE A 108 12.32 -0.26 1.21
C ILE A 108 11.47 0.88 0.63
N PHE A 109 11.55 1.16 -0.67
CA PHE A 109 10.69 2.16 -1.32
C PHE A 109 9.21 1.79 -1.23
N GLY A 110 8.86 0.52 -1.41
CA GLY A 110 7.50 0.03 -1.23
C GLY A 110 7.02 0.24 0.20
N PHE A 111 7.85 -0.09 1.19
CA PHE A 111 7.55 0.13 2.60
C PHE A 111 7.34 1.62 2.92
N CYS A 112 8.25 2.49 2.50
CA CYS A 112 8.13 3.93 2.72
C CYS A 112 6.86 4.49 2.06
N GLN A 113 6.53 4.02 0.84
CA GLN A 113 5.32 4.42 0.14
C GLN A 113 4.05 3.96 0.86
N ALA A 114 4.01 2.73 1.35
CA ALA A 114 2.89 2.19 2.12
C ALA A 114 2.71 2.94 3.44
N ALA A 115 3.79 3.12 4.19
CA ALA A 115 3.79 3.80 5.49
C ALA A 115 3.34 5.26 5.37
N THR A 116 3.88 6.00 4.39
CA THR A 116 3.48 7.40 4.15
C THR A 116 2.04 7.52 3.65
N GLY A 117 1.58 6.60 2.81
CA GLY A 117 0.19 6.53 2.35
C GLY A 117 -0.76 6.28 3.52
N TYR A 118 -0.44 5.33 4.38
CA TYR A 118 -1.23 5.03 5.58
C TYR A 118 -1.25 6.23 6.55
N ALA A 119 -0.10 6.82 6.87
CA ALA A 119 -0.03 7.98 7.75
C ALA A 119 -0.87 9.15 7.20
N ALA A 120 -0.73 9.48 5.91
CA ALA A 120 -1.51 10.54 5.28
C ALA A 120 -3.02 10.26 5.27
N TRP A 121 -3.42 8.98 5.12
CA TRP A 121 -4.82 8.58 5.23
C TRP A 121 -5.36 8.77 6.66
N VAL A 122 -4.59 8.35 7.68
CA VAL A 122 -4.97 8.52 9.10
C VAL A 122 -5.11 9.99 9.45
N PHE A 123 -4.12 10.82 9.13
CA PHE A 123 -4.17 12.26 9.41
C PHE A 123 -5.38 12.93 8.77
N ARG A 124 -5.64 12.66 7.49
CA ARG A 124 -6.83 13.21 6.80
C ARG A 124 -8.13 12.76 7.43
N ARG A 125 -8.20 11.51 7.91
CA ARG A 125 -9.39 11.01 8.57
C ARG A 125 -9.60 11.69 9.92
N GLN A 126 -8.51 11.96 10.65
CA GLN A 126 -8.56 12.71 11.91
C GLN A 126 -8.99 14.17 11.70
N GLU A 127 -8.44 14.85 10.68
CA GLU A 127 -8.82 16.23 10.35
C GLU A 127 -10.28 16.35 9.89
N SER A 128 -10.80 15.34 9.21
CA SER A 128 -12.20 15.32 8.73
C SER A 128 -13.19 14.76 9.77
N PHE A 129 -12.71 14.36 10.96
CA PHE A 129 -13.56 13.84 12.00
C PHE A 129 -14.42 14.95 12.60
N THR A 130 -15.72 14.78 12.50
CA THR A 130 -16.71 15.63 13.17
C THR A 130 -17.46 14.80 14.21
N VAL A 131 -17.65 15.38 15.39
CA VAL A 131 -18.43 14.73 16.45
C VAL A 131 -19.90 14.75 16.02
N ASN A 132 -20.50 13.57 15.89
CA ASN A 132 -21.95 13.47 15.72
C ASN A 132 -22.59 13.46 17.12
N MET A 133 -23.22 14.56 17.51
CA MET A 133 -23.84 14.70 18.83
C MET A 133 -24.97 13.68 19.07
N ALA A 134 -25.57 13.14 18.03
CA ALA A 134 -26.57 12.08 18.17
C ALA A 134 -25.99 10.75 18.69
N ASP A 135 -24.67 10.52 18.49
CA ASP A 135 -23.98 9.34 19.01
C ASP A 135 -23.62 9.46 20.51
N TYR A 136 -23.87 10.64 21.10
CA TYR A 136 -23.59 10.98 22.50
C TYR A 136 -24.84 11.53 23.17
N PRO A 137 -25.86 10.68 23.41
CA PRO A 137 -27.06 11.13 24.07
C PRO A 137 -26.75 11.67 25.47
N HIS A 138 -27.46 12.71 25.90
CA HIS A 138 -27.43 13.12 27.28
C HIS A 138 -27.97 12.00 28.16
N ILE A 139 -27.10 11.49 29.05
CA ILE A 139 -27.46 10.48 30.03
C ILE A 139 -27.32 11.14 31.40
N GLY A 140 -28.35 11.03 32.23
CA GLY A 140 -28.41 11.66 33.54
C GLY A 140 -29.17 12.99 33.52
N SER A 141 -29.61 13.43 34.71
CA SER A 141 -30.44 14.61 34.89
C SER A 141 -29.69 15.79 35.51
N ASP A 142 -28.50 15.57 36.04
CA ASP A 142 -27.71 16.61 36.73
C ASP A 142 -26.76 17.32 35.72
N PRO A 143 -27.06 18.59 35.32
CA PRO A 143 -26.22 19.32 34.37
C PRO A 143 -24.90 19.81 34.98
N THR A 144 -24.71 19.64 36.29
CA THR A 144 -23.49 20.07 37.01
C THR A 144 -22.40 19.00 37.00
N ARG A 145 -22.73 17.79 36.54
CA ARG A 145 -21.80 16.65 36.48
C ARG A 145 -21.43 16.33 35.06
N LEU A 146 -20.15 16.06 34.82
CA LEU A 146 -19.61 15.68 33.53
C LEU A 146 -18.81 14.40 33.66
N VAL A 147 -19.20 13.35 32.93
CA VAL A 147 -18.43 12.12 32.82
C VAL A 147 -17.65 12.14 31.50
N VAL A 148 -16.32 12.23 31.62
CA VAL A 148 -15.42 12.21 30.45
C VAL A 148 -14.79 10.84 30.31
N TYR A 149 -14.83 10.27 29.14
CA TYR A 149 -14.24 8.97 28.88
C TYR A 149 -13.43 8.94 27.59
N PHE A 150 -12.47 8.03 27.54
CA PHE A 150 -11.79 7.63 26.33
C PHE A 150 -12.00 6.14 26.11
N SER A 151 -12.59 5.78 24.99
CA SER A 151 -12.89 4.38 24.70
C SER A 151 -12.53 4.01 23.26
N ARG A 152 -11.56 3.11 23.13
CA ARG A 152 -11.13 2.60 21.82
C ARG A 152 -11.98 1.42 21.34
N MET A 153 -12.50 0.60 22.27
CA MET A 153 -13.24 -0.63 22.00
C MET A 153 -14.69 -0.62 22.56
N GLY A 154 -15.16 0.53 23.00
CA GLY A 154 -16.53 0.68 23.53
C GLY A 154 -16.71 0.40 25.04
N TYR A 155 -15.81 -0.32 25.68
CA TYR A 155 -15.94 -0.65 27.12
C TYR A 155 -15.95 0.57 28.04
N GLY A 156 -15.04 1.53 27.79
CA GLY A 156 -15.03 2.79 28.56
C GLY A 156 -16.29 3.61 28.34
N LYS A 157 -16.87 3.60 27.14
CA LYS A 157 -18.17 4.24 26.86
C LYS A 157 -19.28 3.61 27.69
N LYS A 158 -19.35 2.28 27.75
CA LYS A 158 -20.35 1.55 28.53
C LYS A 158 -20.28 1.90 30.01
N LEU A 159 -19.09 1.84 30.61
CA LEU A 159 -18.88 2.20 32.03
C LEU A 159 -19.23 3.67 32.29
N ALA A 160 -18.88 4.59 31.39
CA ALA A 160 -19.21 6.00 31.52
C ALA A 160 -20.72 6.25 31.49
N CYS A 161 -21.46 5.53 30.62
CA CYS A 161 -22.92 5.62 30.59
C CYS A 161 -23.56 5.04 31.86
N GLU A 162 -23.11 3.89 32.33
CA GLU A 162 -23.57 3.28 33.59
C GLU A 162 -23.33 4.19 34.79
N GLU A 163 -22.17 4.86 34.83
CA GLU A 163 -21.87 5.82 35.92
C GLU A 163 -22.73 7.08 35.81
N ALA A 164 -22.96 7.59 34.61
CA ALA A 164 -23.84 8.75 34.41
C ALA A 164 -25.28 8.44 34.83
N GLU A 165 -25.82 7.24 34.53
CA GLU A 165 -27.13 6.79 34.98
C GLU A 165 -27.20 6.64 36.50
N ARG A 166 -26.12 6.16 37.15
CA ARG A 166 -26.04 5.96 38.60
C ARG A 166 -25.98 7.26 39.37
N THR A 167 -25.34 8.27 38.81
CA THR A 167 -25.08 9.54 39.52
C THR A 167 -26.10 10.63 39.20
N GLY A 168 -27.02 10.37 38.26
CA GLY A 168 -28.09 11.30 37.89
C GLY A 168 -27.66 12.28 36.87
#